data_ded247e7317330df8d9b9179af49a6c6
#
_entry.id   ded247e7317330df8d9b9179af49a6c6
#
_cell.length_a   1.000
_cell.length_b   1.000
_cell.length_c   1.000
_cell.angle_alpha   90.00
_cell.angle_beta   90.00
_cell.angle_gamma   90.00
#
_symmetry.space_group_name_H-M   'P 1'
#
loop_
_entity.id
_entity.type
_entity.pdbx_description
1 polymer ?
#
loop_
_entity_poly.entity_id
_entity_poly.type
_entity_poly.pdbx_seq_one_letter_code
_entity_poly.pdbx_strand_id
1 'polypeptide(L)'
;MKKLVRVLLFFSFLISCDSNSENQQWQKGNLHTHSFWSDGNDFPEMIIQWYKNQGYQFIALSDHNTIAKQERWYELSKKDIENKVLEKYENAYGDWVETQTDSMGVRVRLKTFDEYRSKLEEPGRFLIIKSEEVTSSYEKKPIHINVTNIQEKIEPVKGSSVVEIMQKTLDLVHVQREKLGIPMFAHINHPNFGYGISTEDLKKLNGERFFELYNGHPAVNNAGNDEYDSTEIMWDLVNIHHLDQGKPLLYGIATDDSHHYHNFTADLSNTGRGWVMVNSKKLETSSLIEAMEKGDFYASTGITIKKYVVTKNQIRVEVEPEQGVHYEILFLGYKDGGEAVEILERI
;
A
#
# COMPACT_ATOMS: atom_id res chain seq x y z
N MET A 1 -18.69 18.25 -7.47
CA MET A 1 -18.10 17.65 -6.26
C MET A 1 -16.82 18.42 -5.95
N LYS A 2 -16.63 18.89 -4.70
CA LYS A 2 -15.36 19.50 -4.28
C LYS A 2 -14.46 18.38 -3.82
N LYS A 3 -13.31 18.19 -4.46
CA LYS A 3 -12.24 17.32 -3.95
C LYS A 3 -11.25 18.22 -3.22
N LEU A 4 -11.02 17.98 -1.93
CA LEU A 4 -10.01 18.66 -1.14
C LEU A 4 -8.70 17.87 -1.30
N VAL A 5 -7.68 18.54 -1.83
CA VAL A 5 -6.33 17.98 -1.93
C VAL A 5 -5.52 18.52 -0.75
N ARG A 6 -5.19 17.66 0.21
CA ARG A 6 -4.25 17.99 1.26
C ARG A 6 -2.89 17.43 0.86
N VAL A 7 -1.94 18.30 0.56
CA VAL A 7 -0.53 17.94 0.34
C VAL A 7 0.24 18.31 1.61
N LEU A 8 0.54 17.30 2.41
CA LEU A 8 1.34 17.46 3.63
C LEU A 8 2.82 17.32 3.28
N LEU A 9 3.59 18.36 3.52
CA LEU A 9 5.01 18.42 3.21
C LEU A 9 5.80 18.77 4.46
N PHE A 10 6.63 17.83 4.88
CA PHE A 10 7.62 18.07 5.95
C PHE A 10 8.96 18.52 5.36
N PHE A 11 9.51 19.60 5.88
CA PHE A 11 10.84 20.07 5.53
C PHE A 11 11.90 19.27 6.26
N SER A 12 12.60 18.38 5.56
CA SER A 12 13.92 17.95 5.96
C SER A 12 14.95 18.80 5.18
N PHE A 13 15.85 19.47 5.90
CA PHE A 13 16.99 20.13 5.30
C PHE A 13 17.91 19.06 4.70
N LEU A 14 17.65 18.65 3.48
CA LEU A 14 18.61 17.94 2.66
C LEU A 14 19.11 18.88 1.58
N ILE A 15 20.41 18.92 1.43
CA ILE A 15 21.11 19.61 0.34
C ILE A 15 20.48 19.14 -0.98
N SER A 16 19.64 19.99 -1.55
CA SER A 16 18.99 19.74 -2.82
C SER A 16 20.03 19.77 -3.92
N CYS A 17 20.34 18.64 -4.50
CA CYS A 17 20.67 18.63 -5.91
C CYS A 17 19.42 19.07 -6.68
N ASP A 18 19.54 20.09 -7.53
CA ASP A 18 18.51 20.45 -8.51
C ASP A 18 18.12 19.20 -9.31
N SER A 19 17.04 18.55 -8.91
CA SER A 19 16.43 17.51 -9.74
C SER A 19 15.75 18.24 -10.90
N ASN A 20 16.35 18.19 -12.07
CA ASN A 20 15.75 18.65 -13.32
C ASN A 20 14.33 18.10 -13.43
N SER A 21 13.34 18.97 -13.31
CA SER A 21 11.92 18.68 -13.33
C SER A 21 11.39 18.22 -14.71
N GLU A 22 12.27 18.01 -15.68
CA GLU A 22 11.88 17.83 -17.08
C GLU A 22 11.49 16.37 -17.46
N ASN A 23 11.75 15.38 -16.60
CA ASN A 23 11.42 13.97 -16.91
C ASN A 23 10.98 13.17 -15.68
N GLN A 24 9.97 13.66 -14.94
CA GLN A 24 9.35 12.83 -13.91
C GLN A 24 8.55 11.68 -14.56
N GLN A 25 8.91 10.45 -14.21
CA GLN A 25 8.19 9.26 -14.66
C GLN A 25 7.41 8.66 -13.48
N TRP A 26 6.16 9.06 -13.39
CA TRP A 26 5.27 8.56 -12.36
C TRP A 26 4.78 7.14 -12.68
N GLN A 27 5.04 6.22 -11.76
CA GLN A 27 4.58 4.83 -11.82
C GLN A 27 3.46 4.65 -10.80
N LYS A 28 2.26 4.35 -11.27
CA LYS A 28 1.08 4.09 -10.42
C LYS A 28 1.10 2.66 -9.92
N GLY A 29 0.96 2.43 -8.61
CA GLY A 29 0.94 1.09 -8.06
C GLY A 29 0.12 0.92 -6.79
N ASN A 30 -0.28 -0.32 -6.52
CA ASN A 30 -0.93 -0.71 -5.27
C ASN A 30 -0.04 -1.68 -4.49
N LEU A 31 0.03 -1.48 -3.17
CA LEU A 31 0.92 -2.23 -2.28
C LEU A 31 0.17 -3.10 -1.25
N HIS A 32 -1.18 -3.12 -1.31
CA HIS A 32 -1.99 -3.89 -0.38
C HIS A 32 -3.24 -4.43 -1.09
N THR A 33 -3.26 -5.73 -1.34
CA THR A 33 -4.28 -6.41 -2.14
C THR A 33 -4.31 -7.89 -1.80
N HIS A 34 -5.50 -8.47 -1.63
CA HIS A 34 -5.72 -9.87 -1.26
C HIS A 34 -6.33 -10.68 -2.40
N SER A 35 -6.03 -11.97 -2.42
CA SER A 35 -6.54 -12.92 -3.41
C SER A 35 -7.08 -14.18 -2.73
N PHE A 36 -7.45 -15.20 -3.51
CA PHE A 36 -7.78 -16.53 -2.98
C PHE A 36 -6.61 -17.22 -2.25
N TRP A 37 -5.42 -16.63 -2.25
CA TRP A 37 -4.33 -17.10 -1.39
C TRP A 37 -4.57 -16.78 0.08
N SER A 38 -5.45 -15.82 0.41
CA SER A 38 -5.92 -15.56 1.77
C SER A 38 -7.45 -15.45 1.79
N ASP A 39 -7.99 -14.27 1.82
CA ASP A 39 -9.40 -13.97 2.00
C ASP A 39 -9.98 -12.98 0.96
N GLY A 40 -9.23 -12.65 -0.07
CA GLY A 40 -9.77 -12.03 -1.27
C GLY A 40 -10.67 -13.00 -2.04
N ASN A 41 -11.57 -12.50 -2.88
CA ASN A 41 -12.60 -13.31 -3.53
C ASN A 41 -12.39 -13.51 -5.04
N ASP A 42 -11.12 -13.44 -5.51
CA ASP A 42 -10.78 -13.76 -6.90
C ASP A 42 -9.36 -14.34 -7.03
N PHE A 43 -9.05 -14.87 -8.21
CA PHE A 43 -7.74 -15.41 -8.56
C PHE A 43 -6.71 -14.30 -8.73
N PRO A 44 -5.43 -14.54 -8.34
CA PRO A 44 -4.36 -13.55 -8.53
C PRO A 44 -4.30 -12.96 -9.93
N GLU A 45 -4.47 -13.81 -10.97
CA GLU A 45 -4.38 -13.40 -12.36
C GLU A 45 -5.51 -12.45 -12.77
N MET A 46 -6.72 -12.68 -12.28
CA MET A 46 -7.87 -11.83 -12.54
C MET A 46 -7.67 -10.46 -11.91
N ILE A 47 -7.19 -10.44 -10.67
CA ILE A 47 -6.86 -9.22 -9.92
C ILE A 47 -5.77 -8.42 -10.64
N ILE A 48 -4.67 -9.06 -10.98
CA ILE A 48 -3.54 -8.44 -11.70
C ILE A 48 -4.03 -7.84 -13.02
N GLN A 49 -4.87 -8.57 -13.77
CA GLN A 49 -5.42 -8.08 -15.03
C GLN A 49 -6.30 -6.85 -14.84
N TRP A 50 -7.07 -6.80 -13.74
CA TRP A 50 -7.85 -5.62 -13.41
C TRP A 50 -6.96 -4.39 -13.22
N TYR A 51 -5.91 -4.48 -12.40
CA TYR A 51 -4.99 -3.36 -12.17
C TYR A 51 -4.28 -2.91 -13.45
N LYS A 52 -3.84 -3.86 -14.29
CA LYS A 52 -3.27 -3.54 -15.61
C LYS A 52 -4.26 -2.74 -16.47
N ASN A 53 -5.51 -3.17 -16.54
CA ASN A 53 -6.55 -2.52 -17.33
C ASN A 53 -6.92 -1.12 -16.80
N GLN A 54 -6.69 -0.85 -15.50
CA GLN A 54 -6.88 0.45 -14.86
C GLN A 54 -5.64 1.35 -14.88
N GLY A 55 -4.65 0.99 -15.71
CA GLY A 55 -3.47 1.83 -15.95
C GLY A 55 -2.47 1.86 -14.80
N TYR A 56 -2.47 0.86 -13.91
CA TYR A 56 -1.39 0.66 -12.95
C TYR A 56 -0.15 0.09 -13.65
N GLN A 57 1.04 0.48 -13.18
CA GLN A 57 2.31 -0.03 -13.67
C GLN A 57 2.90 -1.10 -12.75
N PHE A 58 2.47 -1.17 -11.47
CA PHE A 58 2.91 -2.24 -10.59
C PHE A 58 1.86 -2.60 -9.55
N ILE A 59 1.97 -3.83 -9.05
CA ILE A 59 1.14 -4.34 -7.97
C ILE A 59 1.96 -5.24 -7.04
N ALA A 60 1.65 -5.18 -5.75
CA ALA A 60 2.06 -6.16 -4.76
C ALA A 60 0.80 -6.87 -4.22
N LEU A 61 0.65 -8.17 -4.53
CA LEU A 61 -0.33 -9.02 -3.84
C LEU A 61 0.25 -9.39 -2.49
N SER A 62 -0.44 -9.01 -1.42
CA SER A 62 0.03 -9.11 -0.05
C SER A 62 -0.87 -9.99 0.81
N ASP A 63 -1.19 -11.17 0.31
CA ASP A 63 -2.05 -12.13 1.00
C ASP A 63 -1.58 -12.42 2.43
N HIS A 64 -2.51 -12.64 3.36
CA HIS A 64 -2.23 -12.89 4.78
C HIS A 64 -1.35 -14.10 4.99
N ASN A 65 -0.18 -13.89 5.60
CA ASN A 65 0.74 -14.95 6.06
C ASN A 65 1.12 -15.97 4.97
N THR A 66 1.26 -15.52 3.73
CA THR A 66 1.65 -16.37 2.60
C THR A 66 2.36 -15.57 1.50
N ILE A 67 3.27 -16.22 0.82
CA ILE A 67 4.00 -15.66 -0.35
C ILE A 67 3.68 -16.43 -1.64
N ALA A 68 2.54 -17.13 -1.68
CA ALA A 68 2.06 -17.89 -2.84
C ALA A 68 3.10 -18.86 -3.44
N LYS A 69 3.81 -19.61 -2.59
CA LYS A 69 4.95 -20.44 -3.04
C LYS A 69 4.62 -21.94 -3.16
N GLN A 70 3.67 -22.44 -2.36
CA GLN A 70 3.35 -23.87 -2.29
C GLN A 70 2.16 -24.20 -3.17
N GLU A 71 2.02 -25.47 -3.59
CA GLU A 71 0.80 -25.93 -4.26
C GLU A 71 -0.40 -25.79 -3.32
N ARG A 72 -1.46 -25.16 -3.81
CA ARG A 72 -2.70 -24.96 -3.07
C ARG A 72 -3.89 -25.11 -3.99
N TRP A 73 -4.87 -25.87 -3.53
CA TRP A 73 -6.17 -26.04 -4.16
C TRP A 73 -7.22 -25.26 -3.36
N TYR A 74 -7.92 -24.36 -4.03
CA TYR A 74 -9.00 -23.57 -3.46
C TYR A 74 -10.34 -24.24 -3.76
N GLU A 75 -11.16 -24.51 -2.75
CA GLU A 75 -12.50 -25.02 -2.91
C GLU A 75 -13.47 -23.86 -3.13
N LEU A 76 -14.17 -23.87 -4.28
CA LEU A 76 -15.12 -22.83 -4.61
C LEU A 76 -16.29 -22.81 -3.64
N SER A 77 -16.51 -21.69 -3.00
CA SER A 77 -17.66 -21.44 -2.15
C SER A 77 -18.94 -21.28 -2.98
N LYS A 78 -20.10 -21.38 -2.33
CA LYS A 78 -21.38 -21.10 -2.98
C LYS A 78 -21.43 -19.69 -3.59
N LYS A 79 -20.84 -18.70 -2.91
CA LYS A 79 -20.77 -17.32 -3.38
C LYS A 79 -19.88 -17.17 -4.62
N ASP A 80 -18.80 -17.93 -4.72
CA ASP A 80 -17.91 -17.92 -5.90
C ASP A 80 -18.63 -18.49 -7.11
N ILE A 81 -19.43 -19.54 -6.92
CA ILE A 81 -20.28 -20.15 -7.96
C ILE A 81 -21.34 -19.13 -8.42
N GLU A 82 -22.03 -18.45 -7.49
CA GLU A 82 -23.02 -17.43 -7.79
C GLU A 82 -22.40 -16.24 -8.56
N ASN A 83 -21.17 -15.86 -8.22
CA ASN A 83 -20.40 -14.83 -8.93
C ASN A 83 -19.77 -15.30 -10.25
N LYS A 84 -19.89 -16.59 -10.59
CA LYS A 84 -19.33 -17.21 -11.79
C LYS A 84 -17.81 -17.04 -11.90
N VAL A 85 -17.12 -17.15 -10.78
CA VAL A 85 -15.69 -16.84 -10.68
C VAL A 85 -14.88 -17.78 -11.58
N LEU A 86 -15.17 -19.09 -11.53
CA LEU A 86 -14.49 -20.08 -12.40
C LEU A 86 -14.77 -19.83 -13.89
N GLU A 87 -16.03 -19.61 -14.27
CA GLU A 87 -16.40 -19.32 -15.67
C GLU A 87 -15.63 -18.14 -16.23
N LYS A 88 -15.53 -17.06 -15.44
CA LYS A 88 -14.74 -15.87 -15.82
C LYS A 88 -13.24 -16.16 -15.97
N TYR A 89 -12.70 -16.97 -15.04
CA TYR A 89 -11.30 -17.34 -15.05
C TYR A 89 -10.96 -18.25 -16.23
N GLU A 90 -11.78 -19.26 -16.52
CA GLU A 90 -11.64 -20.15 -17.69
C GLU A 90 -11.77 -19.38 -19.00
N ASN A 91 -12.71 -18.44 -19.08
CA ASN A 91 -12.85 -17.57 -20.28
C ASN A 91 -11.62 -16.68 -20.52
N ALA A 92 -10.95 -16.23 -19.45
CA ALA A 92 -9.77 -15.37 -19.57
C ALA A 92 -8.48 -16.16 -19.84
N TYR A 93 -8.34 -17.36 -19.29
CA TYR A 93 -7.07 -18.07 -19.25
C TYR A 93 -7.10 -19.51 -19.84
N GLY A 94 -8.27 -20.06 -20.17
CA GLY A 94 -8.42 -21.34 -20.87
C GLY A 94 -7.65 -22.49 -20.19
N ASP A 95 -6.77 -23.15 -20.99
CA ASP A 95 -5.99 -24.32 -20.54
C ASP A 95 -5.00 -24.02 -19.38
N TRP A 96 -4.83 -22.76 -18.99
CA TRP A 96 -4.08 -22.37 -17.80
C TRP A 96 -4.76 -22.78 -16.51
N VAL A 97 -6.09 -22.86 -16.53
CA VAL A 97 -6.92 -23.18 -15.37
C VAL A 97 -6.89 -24.68 -15.10
N GLU A 98 -6.56 -25.08 -13.89
CA GLU A 98 -6.53 -26.45 -13.46
C GLU A 98 -7.61 -26.68 -12.41
N THR A 99 -8.52 -27.63 -12.68
CA THR A 99 -9.64 -27.94 -11.81
C THR A 99 -9.68 -29.42 -11.40
N GLN A 100 -10.23 -29.69 -10.25
CA GLN A 100 -10.59 -31.03 -9.77
C GLN A 100 -12.02 -30.99 -9.27
N THR A 101 -12.80 -31.99 -9.65
CA THR A 101 -14.19 -32.13 -9.21
C THR A 101 -14.37 -33.47 -8.50
N ASP A 102 -14.93 -33.43 -7.32
CA ASP A 102 -15.28 -34.61 -6.55
C ASP A 102 -16.68 -34.47 -5.88
N SER A 103 -17.03 -35.35 -4.97
CA SER A 103 -18.32 -35.30 -4.25
C SER A 103 -18.48 -34.10 -3.32
N MET A 104 -17.39 -33.39 -3.00
CA MET A 104 -17.38 -32.23 -2.14
C MET A 104 -17.54 -30.93 -2.92
N GLY A 105 -17.18 -30.91 -4.21
CA GLY A 105 -17.32 -29.72 -5.04
C GLY A 105 -16.22 -29.58 -6.09
N VAL A 106 -16.05 -28.35 -6.58
CA VAL A 106 -15.01 -27.98 -7.53
C VAL A 106 -13.88 -27.28 -6.80
N ARG A 107 -12.66 -27.79 -6.99
CA ARG A 107 -11.44 -27.14 -6.52
C ARG A 107 -10.62 -26.63 -7.69
N VAL A 108 -10.02 -25.48 -7.52
CA VAL A 108 -9.17 -24.83 -8.52
C VAL A 108 -7.76 -24.69 -7.96
N ARG A 109 -6.75 -25.06 -8.75
CA ARG A 109 -5.36 -24.88 -8.34
C ARG A 109 -4.99 -23.40 -8.39
N LEU A 110 -4.59 -22.83 -7.27
CA LEU A 110 -4.03 -21.50 -7.23
C LEU A 110 -2.62 -21.51 -7.84
N LYS A 111 -2.37 -20.58 -8.75
CA LYS A 111 -1.04 -20.42 -9.32
C LYS A 111 -0.11 -19.77 -8.33
N THR A 112 1.13 -20.28 -8.25
CA THR A 112 2.18 -19.70 -7.40
C THR A 112 2.63 -18.34 -7.92
N PHE A 113 3.30 -17.57 -7.06
CA PHE A 113 3.87 -16.27 -7.43
C PHE A 113 4.69 -16.34 -8.71
N ASP A 114 5.59 -17.32 -8.81
CA ASP A 114 6.48 -17.45 -9.98
C ASP A 114 5.71 -17.80 -11.25
N GLU A 115 4.63 -18.60 -11.16
CA GLU A 115 3.76 -18.94 -12.28
C GLU A 115 3.01 -17.72 -12.79
N TYR A 116 2.21 -17.03 -11.95
CA TYR A 116 1.41 -15.90 -12.42
C TYR A 116 2.30 -14.69 -12.78
N ARG A 117 3.43 -14.48 -12.10
CA ARG A 117 4.41 -13.47 -12.49
C ARG A 117 4.97 -13.72 -13.87
N SER A 118 5.44 -14.94 -14.13
CA SER A 118 5.96 -15.34 -15.44
C SER A 118 4.95 -15.16 -16.58
N LYS A 119 3.66 -15.32 -16.27
CA LYS A 119 2.56 -15.21 -17.24
C LYS A 119 2.17 -13.77 -17.53
N LEU A 120 2.21 -12.89 -16.52
CA LEU A 120 1.49 -11.60 -16.53
C LEU A 120 2.39 -10.38 -16.40
N GLU A 121 3.60 -10.52 -15.88
CA GLU A 121 4.56 -9.42 -15.83
C GLU A 121 4.99 -9.02 -17.26
N GLU A 122 5.06 -7.73 -17.50
CA GLU A 122 5.51 -7.16 -18.78
C GLU A 122 6.69 -6.22 -18.52
N PRO A 123 7.93 -6.62 -18.85
CA PRO A 123 9.11 -5.81 -18.61
C PRO A 123 8.96 -4.37 -19.13
N GLY A 124 9.18 -3.40 -18.24
CA GLY A 124 9.07 -1.97 -18.55
C GLY A 124 7.63 -1.45 -18.71
N ARG A 125 6.60 -2.28 -18.53
CA ARG A 125 5.19 -1.88 -18.66
C ARG A 125 4.34 -2.23 -17.46
N PHE A 126 4.53 -3.43 -16.88
CA PHE A 126 3.82 -3.86 -15.70
C PHE A 126 4.65 -4.81 -14.85
N LEU A 127 4.84 -4.47 -13.58
CA LEU A 127 5.67 -5.18 -12.62
C LEU A 127 4.81 -5.83 -11.54
N ILE A 128 5.13 -7.08 -11.19
CA ILE A 128 4.47 -7.83 -10.11
C ILE A 128 5.49 -8.06 -8.99
N ILE A 129 5.24 -7.45 -7.83
CA ILE A 129 6.16 -7.48 -6.70
C ILE A 129 5.67 -8.52 -5.70
N LYS A 130 6.58 -9.39 -5.24
CA LYS A 130 6.28 -10.35 -4.19
C LYS A 130 6.05 -9.64 -2.86
N SER A 131 4.95 -9.92 -2.21
CA SER A 131 4.58 -9.29 -0.95
C SER A 131 3.90 -10.28 -0.02
N GLU A 132 3.80 -9.91 1.24
CA GLU A 132 3.08 -10.64 2.29
C GLU A 132 2.51 -9.64 3.28
N GLU A 133 1.30 -9.85 3.73
CA GLU A 133 0.80 -9.21 4.92
C GLU A 133 1.04 -10.11 6.13
N VAL A 134 2.02 -9.75 6.95
CA VAL A 134 2.30 -10.42 8.22
C VAL A 134 1.23 -10.03 9.23
N THR A 135 0.31 -10.95 9.47
CA THR A 135 -0.90 -10.74 10.28
C THR A 135 -0.72 -11.32 11.66
N SER A 136 -0.64 -10.43 12.64
CA SER A 136 -0.52 -10.74 14.07
C SER A 136 -1.60 -10.06 14.88
N SER A 137 -1.66 -10.31 16.17
CA SER A 137 -2.56 -9.60 17.10
C SER A 137 -2.02 -9.60 18.52
N TYR A 138 -2.45 -8.60 19.30
CA TYR A 138 -2.23 -8.51 20.73
C TYR A 138 -3.54 -8.18 21.44
N GLU A 139 -4.01 -9.03 22.35
CA GLU A 139 -5.28 -8.82 23.09
C GLU A 139 -6.47 -8.45 22.19
N LYS A 140 -6.62 -9.16 21.07
CA LYS A 140 -7.62 -8.92 20.01
C LYS A 140 -7.41 -7.65 19.18
N LYS A 141 -6.38 -6.86 19.43
CA LYS A 141 -5.99 -5.74 18.57
C LYS A 141 -5.28 -6.30 17.33
N PRO A 142 -5.77 -6.04 16.13
CA PRO A 142 -5.09 -6.46 14.91
C PRO A 142 -3.77 -5.68 14.73
N ILE A 143 -2.73 -6.38 14.32
CA ILE A 143 -1.42 -5.81 14.05
C ILE A 143 -0.94 -6.42 12.75
N HIS A 144 -1.06 -5.65 11.67
CA HIS A 144 -0.75 -6.11 10.33
C HIS A 144 0.38 -5.25 9.74
N ILE A 145 1.31 -5.91 9.07
CA ILE A 145 2.46 -5.26 8.44
C ILE A 145 2.69 -5.89 7.08
N ASN A 146 2.58 -5.09 6.02
CA ASN A 146 2.94 -5.53 4.69
C ASN A 146 4.45 -5.44 4.47
N VAL A 147 4.97 -6.46 3.80
CA VAL A 147 6.38 -6.52 3.41
C VAL A 147 6.47 -6.57 1.89
N THR A 148 6.98 -5.50 1.30
CA THR A 148 7.15 -5.39 -0.15
C THR A 148 8.51 -5.93 -0.59
N ASN A 149 8.51 -6.77 -1.62
CA ASN A 149 9.67 -7.50 -2.17
C ASN A 149 10.26 -8.54 -1.24
N ILE A 150 9.43 -9.14 -0.41
CA ILE A 150 9.82 -10.23 0.48
C ILE A 150 10.30 -11.46 -0.33
N GLN A 151 11.31 -12.16 0.17
CA GLN A 151 11.85 -13.35 -0.49
C GLN A 151 11.55 -14.64 0.28
N GLU A 152 11.55 -14.55 1.60
CA GLU A 152 11.25 -15.65 2.51
C GLU A 152 10.07 -15.24 3.39
N LYS A 153 9.06 -16.10 3.55
CA LYS A 153 7.90 -15.86 4.41
C LYS A 153 8.32 -15.46 5.82
N ILE A 154 7.65 -14.48 6.41
CA ILE A 154 7.79 -14.12 7.81
C ILE A 154 6.59 -14.68 8.58
N GLU A 155 6.86 -15.60 9.51
CA GLU A 155 5.79 -16.13 10.35
C GLU A 155 5.28 -15.06 11.34
N PRO A 156 3.97 -15.04 11.63
CA PRO A 156 3.41 -14.12 12.61
C PRO A 156 4.11 -14.19 13.96
N VAL A 157 4.60 -13.07 14.45
CA VAL A 157 5.32 -13.02 15.71
C VAL A 157 4.38 -12.81 16.89
N LYS A 158 4.80 -13.28 18.07
CA LYS A 158 4.13 -13.03 19.35
C LYS A 158 4.95 -12.06 20.18
N GLY A 159 4.26 -11.27 21.00
CA GLY A 159 4.86 -10.31 21.92
C GLY A 159 3.98 -10.02 23.10
N SER A 160 4.50 -9.21 24.02
CA SER A 160 3.81 -8.77 25.24
C SER A 160 3.13 -7.39 25.06
N SER A 161 3.26 -6.79 23.87
CA SER A 161 2.61 -5.52 23.52
C SER A 161 2.49 -5.35 22.00
N VAL A 162 1.67 -4.39 21.57
CA VAL A 162 1.53 -3.96 20.18
C VAL A 162 2.90 -3.55 19.62
N VAL A 163 3.63 -2.70 20.34
CA VAL A 163 4.96 -2.20 19.94
C VAL A 163 5.95 -3.34 19.74
N GLU A 164 6.00 -4.30 20.67
CA GLU A 164 6.95 -5.42 20.59
C GLU A 164 6.69 -6.28 19.36
N ILE A 165 5.42 -6.55 19.02
CA ILE A 165 5.06 -7.33 17.85
C ILE A 165 5.45 -6.60 16.57
N MET A 166 5.11 -5.31 16.46
CA MET A 166 5.51 -4.51 15.31
C MET A 166 7.03 -4.46 15.16
N GLN A 167 7.75 -4.13 16.23
CA GLN A 167 9.21 -4.02 16.17
C GLN A 167 9.88 -5.34 15.76
N LYS A 168 9.45 -6.47 16.34
CA LYS A 168 9.98 -7.78 15.95
C LYS A 168 9.75 -8.10 14.47
N THR A 169 8.58 -7.74 13.92
CA THR A 169 8.29 -7.95 12.51
C THR A 169 9.21 -7.07 11.64
N LEU A 170 9.37 -5.79 11.99
CA LEU A 170 10.29 -4.89 11.30
C LEU A 170 11.73 -5.39 11.35
N ASP A 171 12.19 -5.87 12.50
CA ASP A 171 13.55 -6.42 12.69
C ASP A 171 13.78 -7.64 11.79
N LEU A 172 12.79 -8.53 11.65
CA LEU A 172 12.86 -9.68 10.74
C LEU A 172 12.98 -9.27 9.28
N VAL A 173 12.27 -8.21 8.87
CA VAL A 173 12.38 -7.64 7.51
C VAL A 173 13.79 -7.09 7.29
N HIS A 174 14.33 -6.34 8.24
CA HIS A 174 15.68 -5.78 8.17
C HIS A 174 16.74 -6.89 8.09
N VAL A 175 16.63 -7.92 8.93
CA VAL A 175 17.52 -9.08 8.89
C VAL A 175 17.48 -9.79 7.54
N GLN A 176 16.29 -9.99 6.98
CA GLN A 176 16.14 -10.61 5.66
C GLN A 176 16.75 -9.75 4.56
N ARG A 177 16.48 -8.44 4.57
CA ARG A 177 17.05 -7.46 3.64
C ARG A 177 18.59 -7.48 3.66
N GLU A 178 19.18 -7.41 4.84
CA GLU A 178 20.64 -7.42 5.01
C GLU A 178 21.26 -8.75 4.58
N LYS A 179 20.68 -9.88 5.04
CA LYS A 179 21.13 -11.23 4.69
C LYS A 179 21.16 -11.47 3.19
N LEU A 180 20.17 -10.99 2.46
CA LEU A 180 20.02 -11.26 1.03
C LEU A 180 20.60 -10.16 0.14
N GLY A 181 20.87 -8.97 0.69
CA GLY A 181 21.29 -7.81 -0.11
C GLY A 181 20.22 -7.34 -1.11
N ILE A 182 18.95 -7.65 -0.86
CA ILE A 182 17.82 -7.34 -1.75
C ILE A 182 17.00 -6.20 -1.12
N PRO A 183 16.74 -5.09 -1.83
CA PRO A 183 15.88 -4.04 -1.34
C PRO A 183 14.48 -4.56 -1.02
N MET A 184 14.02 -4.31 0.19
CA MET A 184 12.65 -4.57 0.65
C MET A 184 12.32 -3.58 1.76
N PHE A 185 11.04 -3.30 1.93
CA PHE A 185 10.57 -2.48 3.04
C PHE A 185 9.27 -3.02 3.62
N ALA A 186 9.01 -2.64 4.86
CA ALA A 186 7.74 -2.87 5.51
C ALA A 186 6.92 -1.57 5.59
N HIS A 187 5.60 -1.68 5.62
CA HIS A 187 4.73 -0.59 6.05
C HIS A 187 3.71 -1.08 7.08
N ILE A 188 3.39 -0.21 8.02
CA ILE A 188 2.39 -0.47 9.05
C ILE A 188 1.01 -0.30 8.41
N ASN A 189 0.17 -1.33 8.47
CA ASN A 189 -1.15 -1.31 7.86
C ASN A 189 -2.17 -0.63 8.77
N HIS A 190 -3.15 0.04 8.17
CA HIS A 190 -4.45 0.49 8.71
C HIS A 190 -4.51 0.63 10.26
N PRO A 191 -3.79 1.57 10.90
CA PRO A 191 -3.73 1.67 12.37
C PRO A 191 -5.12 1.68 13.02
N ASN A 192 -6.08 2.31 12.36
CA ASN A 192 -7.46 2.46 12.81
C ASN A 192 -8.39 1.28 12.48
N PHE A 193 -7.87 0.19 11.94
CA PHE A 193 -8.64 -1.07 11.87
C PHE A 193 -8.78 -1.66 13.27
N GLY A 194 -10.01 -1.67 13.78
CA GLY A 194 -10.26 -2.03 15.18
C GLY A 194 -9.47 -1.20 16.20
N TYR A 195 -8.92 -0.05 15.79
CA TYR A 195 -8.04 0.81 16.58
C TYR A 195 -6.89 0.04 17.23
N GLY A 196 -6.30 -0.87 16.46
CA GLY A 196 -5.26 -1.80 16.92
C GLY A 196 -3.97 -1.13 17.30
N ILE A 197 -3.60 -0.05 16.60
CA ILE A 197 -2.32 0.65 16.73
C ILE A 197 -2.59 2.12 17.05
N SER A 198 -1.97 2.64 18.12
CA SER A 198 -2.12 4.03 18.52
C SER A 198 -0.95 4.90 18.05
N THR A 199 -1.13 6.23 18.08
CA THR A 199 -0.06 7.22 17.86
C THR A 199 1.14 6.95 18.77
N GLU A 200 0.89 6.64 20.06
CA GLU A 200 1.95 6.35 21.03
C GLU A 200 2.68 5.04 20.77
N ASP A 201 2.04 4.06 20.13
CA ASP A 201 2.71 2.84 19.70
C ASP A 201 3.67 3.14 18.53
N LEU A 202 3.22 3.92 17.54
CA LEU A 202 4.04 4.31 16.39
C LEU A 202 5.28 5.12 16.80
N LYS A 203 5.16 6.08 17.72
CA LYS A 203 6.30 6.88 18.24
C LYS A 203 7.43 6.05 18.83
N LYS A 204 7.13 4.84 19.35
CA LYS A 204 8.10 3.96 20.02
C LYS A 204 8.87 3.07 19.03
N LEU A 205 8.46 2.99 17.78
CA LEU A 205 9.12 2.14 16.79
C LEU A 205 10.46 2.72 16.32
N ASN A 206 11.29 1.84 15.80
CA ASN A 206 12.55 2.19 15.16
C ASN A 206 12.69 1.45 13.83
N GLY A 207 13.18 2.17 12.80
CA GLY A 207 13.45 1.60 11.49
C GLY A 207 12.24 1.55 10.55
N GLU A 208 11.04 1.89 11.01
CA GLU A 208 9.89 2.07 10.15
C GLU A 208 10.04 3.34 9.34
N ARG A 209 9.53 3.28 8.09
CA ARG A 209 9.59 4.42 7.17
C ARG A 209 8.24 4.68 6.52
N PHE A 210 7.30 3.72 6.58
CA PHE A 210 6.04 3.78 5.88
C PHE A 210 4.89 3.28 6.75
N PHE A 211 3.74 3.95 6.61
CA PHE A 211 2.48 3.46 7.18
C PHE A 211 1.31 3.86 6.25
N GLU A 212 0.17 3.20 6.38
CA GLU A 212 -1.01 3.54 5.63
C GLU A 212 -1.70 4.77 6.22
N LEU A 213 -1.45 5.90 5.56
CA LEU A 213 -2.15 7.15 5.81
C LEU A 213 -3.61 7.07 5.32
N TYR A 214 -3.83 6.30 4.26
CA TYR A 214 -5.15 5.96 3.77
C TYR A 214 -5.21 4.48 3.40
N ASN A 215 -6.23 3.80 3.92
CA ASN A 215 -6.57 2.44 3.54
C ASN A 215 -8.01 2.41 3.02
N GLY A 216 -8.23 1.76 1.87
CA GLY A 216 -9.50 1.73 1.15
C GLY A 216 -10.54 0.76 1.72
N HIS A 217 -10.19 -0.06 2.70
CA HIS A 217 -11.10 -1.01 3.32
C HIS A 217 -12.18 -0.30 4.15
N PRO A 218 -13.49 -0.60 3.98
CA PRO A 218 -14.58 0.14 4.63
C PRO A 218 -14.62 -0.01 6.16
N ALA A 219 -13.98 -1.04 6.71
CA ALA A 219 -13.87 -1.21 8.16
C ALA A 219 -12.71 -0.40 8.78
N VAL A 220 -11.89 0.28 7.98
CA VAL A 220 -10.83 1.16 8.46
C VAL A 220 -11.37 2.58 8.61
N ASN A 221 -11.36 3.09 9.82
CA ASN A 221 -11.76 4.47 10.08
C ASN A 221 -10.57 5.43 9.97
N ASN A 222 -10.17 5.77 8.73
CA ASN A 222 -9.06 6.72 8.51
C ASN A 222 -9.28 8.08 9.18
N ALA A 223 -10.54 8.52 9.32
CA ALA A 223 -10.90 9.81 9.91
C ALA A 223 -10.79 9.85 11.43
N GLY A 224 -10.64 8.69 12.10
CA GLY A 224 -10.69 8.62 13.55
C GLY A 224 -12.08 8.95 14.11
N ASN A 225 -12.14 9.29 15.39
CA ASN A 225 -13.35 9.74 16.08
C ASN A 225 -12.97 10.56 17.32
N ASP A 226 -13.92 10.82 18.22
CA ASP A 226 -13.67 11.61 19.45
C ASP A 226 -12.65 10.97 20.42
N GLU A 227 -12.38 9.65 20.29
CA GLU A 227 -11.47 8.90 21.18
C GLU A 227 -10.14 8.55 20.50
N TYR A 228 -10.12 8.50 19.18
CA TYR A 228 -8.98 8.02 18.41
C TYR A 228 -8.59 9.00 17.31
N ASP A 229 -7.29 9.29 17.22
CA ASP A 229 -6.72 10.16 16.21
C ASP A 229 -7.06 9.67 14.81
N SER A 230 -7.26 10.58 13.87
CA SER A 230 -7.23 10.23 12.43
C SER A 230 -5.82 9.80 12.03
N THR A 231 -5.70 9.04 10.96
CA THR A 231 -4.39 8.66 10.41
C THR A 231 -3.54 9.87 10.02
N GLU A 232 -4.17 10.99 9.59
CA GLU A 232 -3.49 12.26 9.32
C GLU A 232 -2.89 12.85 10.60
N ILE A 233 -3.65 12.89 11.70
CA ILE A 233 -3.16 13.38 13.00
C ILE A 233 -2.05 12.46 13.54
N MET A 234 -2.21 11.15 13.43
CA MET A 234 -1.16 10.19 13.79
C MET A 234 0.14 10.51 13.05
N TRP A 235 0.05 10.73 11.74
CA TRP A 235 1.21 11.03 10.89
C TRP A 235 1.93 12.30 11.32
N ASP A 236 1.19 13.36 11.57
CA ASP A 236 1.72 14.63 12.06
C ASP A 236 2.43 14.47 13.41
N LEU A 237 1.75 13.88 14.40
CA LEU A 237 2.29 13.72 15.75
C LEU A 237 3.51 12.79 15.80
N VAL A 238 3.54 11.72 14.99
CA VAL A 238 4.71 10.84 14.88
C VAL A 238 5.86 11.57 14.23
N ASN A 239 5.62 12.33 13.15
CA ASN A 239 6.68 13.05 12.46
C ASN A 239 7.25 14.21 13.28
N ILE A 240 6.43 14.93 14.04
CA ILE A 240 6.91 15.93 15.03
C ILE A 240 7.84 15.24 16.03
N HIS A 241 7.41 14.11 16.60
CA HIS A 241 8.23 13.35 17.54
C HIS A 241 9.55 12.88 16.90
N HIS A 242 9.50 12.39 15.65
CA HIS A 242 10.70 11.96 14.90
C HIS A 242 11.68 13.11 14.69
N LEU A 243 11.19 14.30 14.30
CA LEU A 243 12.01 15.49 14.14
C LEU A 243 12.70 15.88 15.45
N ASP A 244 11.97 15.91 16.57
CA ASP A 244 12.52 16.23 17.88
C ASP A 244 13.60 15.24 18.34
N GLN A 245 13.50 13.98 17.91
CA GLN A 245 14.47 12.93 18.22
C GLN A 245 15.57 12.75 17.16
N GLY A 246 15.56 13.55 16.08
CA GLY A 246 16.49 13.37 14.95
C GLY A 246 16.32 12.05 14.20
N LYS A 247 15.13 11.46 14.25
CA LYS A 247 14.78 10.24 13.51
C LYS A 247 14.36 10.57 12.07
N PRO A 248 14.48 9.61 11.14
CA PRO A 248 13.91 9.74 9.80
C PRO A 248 12.40 9.94 9.84
N LEU A 249 11.86 10.69 8.87
CA LEU A 249 10.42 10.88 8.75
C LEU A 249 9.70 9.59 8.35
N LEU A 250 8.49 9.42 8.89
CA LEU A 250 7.53 8.41 8.50
C LEU A 250 6.75 8.91 7.27
N TYR A 251 6.73 8.11 6.21
CA TYR A 251 6.00 8.42 4.99
C TYR A 251 4.60 7.80 5.00
N GLY A 252 3.61 8.57 4.56
CA GLY A 252 2.25 8.08 4.38
C GLY A 252 2.03 7.50 2.99
N ILE A 253 1.47 6.30 2.91
CA ILE A 253 1.03 5.67 1.66
C ILE A 253 -0.50 5.56 1.61
N ALA A 254 -1.04 5.37 0.41
CA ALA A 254 -2.44 5.02 0.20
C ALA A 254 -2.54 3.66 -0.47
N THR A 255 -3.49 2.84 -0.04
CA THR A 255 -3.70 1.48 -0.51
C THR A 255 -5.17 1.15 -0.67
N ASP A 256 -5.47 0.08 -1.40
CA ASP A 256 -6.83 -0.43 -1.56
C ASP A 256 -7.26 -1.35 -0.42
N ASP A 257 -6.35 -2.22 0.03
CA ASP A 257 -6.67 -3.34 0.91
C ASP A 257 -7.88 -4.12 0.35
N SER A 258 -7.79 -4.44 -0.94
CA SER A 258 -8.93 -4.95 -1.69
C SER A 258 -9.12 -6.45 -1.50
N HIS A 259 -10.39 -6.83 -1.27
CA HIS A 259 -10.83 -8.22 -1.09
C HIS A 259 -11.99 -8.59 -2.01
N HIS A 260 -12.66 -7.58 -2.63
CA HIS A 260 -13.90 -7.76 -3.38
C HIS A 260 -13.77 -7.27 -4.82
N TYR A 261 -13.91 -8.19 -5.78
CA TYR A 261 -13.63 -7.93 -7.20
C TYR A 261 -14.85 -8.10 -8.13
N HIS A 262 -15.96 -8.61 -7.62
CA HIS A 262 -17.14 -8.91 -8.45
C HIS A 262 -18.26 -7.89 -8.33
N ASN A 263 -18.41 -7.24 -7.17
CA ASN A 263 -19.41 -6.23 -6.90
C ASN A 263 -18.71 -4.99 -6.35
N PHE A 264 -18.99 -3.83 -6.94
CA PHE A 264 -18.37 -2.55 -6.57
C PHE A 264 -19.39 -1.68 -5.85
N THR A 265 -19.27 -1.61 -4.52
CA THR A 265 -20.13 -0.83 -3.63
C THR A 265 -19.31 -0.18 -2.52
N ALA A 266 -19.86 0.84 -1.86
CA ALA A 266 -19.12 1.58 -0.83
C ALA A 266 -18.80 0.75 0.43
N ASP A 267 -19.60 -0.28 0.69
CA ASP A 267 -19.50 -1.18 1.84
C ASP A 267 -18.57 -2.39 1.63
N LEU A 268 -18.04 -2.56 0.42
CA LEU A 268 -17.09 -3.62 0.09
C LEU A 268 -15.68 -3.04 -0.11
N SER A 269 -14.63 -3.80 0.25
CA SER A 269 -13.25 -3.39 -0.01
C SER A 269 -12.88 -3.69 -1.47
N ASN A 270 -13.09 -2.70 -2.31
CA ASN A 270 -12.85 -2.77 -3.74
C ASN A 270 -11.51 -2.14 -4.13
N THR A 271 -11.05 -2.48 -5.33
CA THR A 271 -9.87 -1.91 -5.99
C THR A 271 -10.07 -0.45 -6.42
N GLY A 272 -8.99 0.31 -6.53
CA GLY A 272 -8.99 1.66 -7.11
C GLY A 272 -9.34 2.78 -6.13
N ARG A 273 -9.24 2.56 -4.84
CA ARG A 273 -9.55 3.54 -3.79
C ARG A 273 -8.34 4.32 -3.31
N GLY A 274 -7.17 3.68 -3.28
CA GLY A 274 -5.93 4.29 -2.86
C GLY A 274 -4.74 3.68 -3.58
N TRP A 275 -3.75 4.49 -3.93
CA TRP A 275 -2.53 4.04 -4.61
C TRP A 275 -1.36 4.96 -4.31
N VAL A 276 -0.17 4.51 -4.66
CA VAL A 276 1.03 5.34 -4.69
C VAL A 276 1.42 5.69 -6.11
N MET A 277 1.95 6.90 -6.30
CA MET A 277 2.59 7.34 -7.54
C MET A 277 4.07 7.52 -7.24
N VAL A 278 4.90 6.66 -7.81
CA VAL A 278 6.35 6.63 -7.53
C VAL A 278 7.10 7.23 -8.71
N ASN A 279 7.93 8.23 -8.43
CA ASN A 279 8.79 8.85 -9.44
C ASN A 279 10.06 8.01 -9.61
N SER A 280 10.00 7.04 -10.52
CA SER A 280 11.11 6.14 -10.81
C SER A 280 11.44 6.12 -12.30
N LYS A 281 12.74 6.20 -12.62
CA LYS A 281 13.22 6.17 -14.00
C LYS A 281 13.09 4.80 -14.65
N LYS A 282 12.97 3.73 -13.83
CA LYS A 282 12.83 2.36 -14.27
C LYS A 282 11.70 1.68 -13.54
N LEU A 283 10.92 0.91 -14.25
CA LEU A 283 9.91 0.04 -13.66
C LEU A 283 10.57 -1.28 -13.24
N GLU A 284 11.35 -1.21 -12.17
CA GLU A 284 12.07 -2.31 -11.54
C GLU A 284 11.86 -2.22 -10.01
N THR A 285 11.68 -3.35 -9.34
CA THR A 285 11.38 -3.37 -7.90
C THR A 285 12.39 -2.58 -7.06
N SER A 286 13.70 -2.74 -7.32
CA SER A 286 14.76 -2.01 -6.61
C SER A 286 14.67 -0.51 -6.83
N SER A 287 14.39 -0.07 -8.06
CA SER A 287 14.28 1.36 -8.40
C SER A 287 13.05 2.01 -7.76
N LEU A 288 11.92 1.28 -7.68
CA LEU A 288 10.72 1.75 -6.99
C LEU A 288 10.96 1.90 -5.48
N ILE A 289 11.56 0.87 -4.85
CA ILE A 289 11.86 0.89 -3.42
C ILE A 289 12.83 2.03 -3.10
N GLU A 290 13.89 2.20 -3.88
CA GLU A 290 14.85 3.29 -3.70
C GLU A 290 14.22 4.67 -3.82
N ALA A 291 13.31 4.86 -4.78
CA ALA A 291 12.56 6.10 -4.94
C ALA A 291 11.65 6.37 -3.74
N MET A 292 10.91 5.35 -3.29
CA MET A 292 10.03 5.48 -2.13
C MET A 292 10.82 5.80 -0.84
N GLU A 293 11.95 5.14 -0.60
CA GLU A 293 12.81 5.40 0.57
C GLU A 293 13.41 6.83 0.57
N LYS A 294 13.53 7.46 -0.60
CA LYS A 294 13.95 8.86 -0.76
C LYS A 294 12.78 9.84 -0.62
N GLY A 295 11.53 9.37 -0.58
CA GLY A 295 10.34 10.21 -0.59
C GLY A 295 9.96 10.71 -1.99
N ASP A 296 10.52 10.12 -3.06
CA ASP A 296 10.19 10.43 -4.45
C ASP A 296 8.87 9.77 -4.87
N PHE A 297 7.83 9.97 -4.09
CA PHE A 297 6.48 9.44 -4.37
C PHE A 297 5.42 10.31 -3.70
N TYR A 298 4.18 10.09 -4.07
CA TYR A 298 3.01 10.60 -3.35
C TYR A 298 1.90 9.55 -3.26
N ALA A 299 1.10 9.65 -2.22
CA ALA A 299 -0.11 8.87 -2.00
C ALA A 299 -1.31 9.57 -2.65
N SER A 300 -2.23 8.81 -3.24
CA SER A 300 -3.40 9.37 -3.91
C SER A 300 -4.65 8.50 -3.73
N THR A 301 -5.78 9.18 -3.62
CA THR A 301 -7.13 8.60 -3.64
C THR A 301 -7.98 9.13 -4.80
N GLY A 302 -7.33 9.71 -5.84
CA GLY A 302 -8.05 10.24 -7.00
C GLY A 302 -7.35 11.40 -7.71
N ILE A 303 -6.19 11.84 -7.21
CA ILE A 303 -5.47 12.99 -7.78
C ILE A 303 -4.27 12.51 -8.58
N THR A 304 -4.06 13.12 -9.74
CA THR A 304 -2.81 13.01 -10.50
C THR A 304 -2.06 14.33 -10.42
N ILE A 305 -0.84 14.30 -9.89
CA ILE A 305 0.05 15.45 -9.88
C ILE A 305 0.78 15.51 -11.22
N LYS A 306 0.57 16.61 -11.95
CA LYS A 306 1.25 16.89 -13.22
C LYS A 306 2.68 17.34 -13.02
N LYS A 307 2.90 18.19 -12.02
CA LYS A 307 4.20 18.73 -11.70
C LYS A 307 4.37 18.94 -10.21
N TYR A 308 5.51 18.54 -9.70
CA TYR A 308 5.91 18.75 -8.32
C TYR A 308 7.34 19.22 -8.28
N VAL A 309 7.57 20.37 -7.66
CA VAL A 309 8.91 20.97 -7.52
C VAL A 309 9.07 21.48 -6.10
N VAL A 310 10.13 21.06 -5.45
CA VAL A 310 10.55 21.57 -4.14
C VAL A 310 11.90 22.22 -4.29
N THR A 311 12.02 23.47 -3.84
CA THR A 311 13.28 24.21 -3.74
C THR A 311 13.45 24.68 -2.29
N LYS A 312 14.58 25.30 -1.99
CA LYS A 312 14.83 25.86 -0.65
C LYS A 312 13.73 26.82 -0.17
N ASN A 313 13.08 27.54 -1.10
CA ASN A 313 12.16 28.64 -0.78
C ASN A 313 10.78 28.47 -1.41
N GLN A 314 10.51 27.39 -2.11
CA GLN A 314 9.26 27.24 -2.84
C GLN A 314 8.88 25.76 -2.97
N ILE A 315 7.59 25.50 -2.78
CA ILE A 315 6.94 24.27 -3.18
C ILE A 315 5.93 24.63 -4.26
N ARG A 316 5.99 23.92 -5.38
CA ARG A 316 5.04 24.08 -6.48
C ARG A 316 4.42 22.76 -6.82
N VAL A 317 3.09 22.72 -6.81
CA VAL A 317 2.27 21.55 -7.18
C VAL A 317 1.34 21.99 -8.31
N GLU A 318 1.31 21.23 -9.39
CA GLU A 318 0.32 21.36 -10.46
C GLU A 318 -0.44 20.05 -10.55
N VAL A 319 -1.76 20.12 -10.42
CA VAL A 319 -2.66 18.96 -10.53
C VAL A 319 -3.11 18.82 -11.98
N GLU A 320 -3.22 17.57 -12.48
CA GLU A 320 -3.86 17.31 -13.78
C GLU A 320 -5.35 17.62 -13.68
N PRO A 321 -5.87 18.58 -14.47
CA PRO A 321 -7.25 19.03 -14.31
C PRO A 321 -8.25 17.99 -14.84
N GLU A 322 -9.33 17.78 -14.10
CA GLU A 322 -10.49 17.02 -14.53
C GLU A 322 -11.68 17.96 -14.80
N GLN A 323 -12.42 17.72 -15.87
CA GLN A 323 -13.56 18.57 -16.23
C GLN A 323 -14.63 18.56 -15.12
N GLY A 324 -15.00 19.75 -14.64
CA GLY A 324 -16.03 19.93 -13.61
C GLY A 324 -15.55 19.64 -12.18
N VAL A 325 -14.25 19.47 -11.96
CA VAL A 325 -13.64 19.32 -10.64
C VAL A 325 -12.91 20.59 -10.25
N HIS A 326 -13.16 21.07 -9.04
CA HIS A 326 -12.40 22.15 -8.42
C HIS A 326 -11.42 21.56 -7.41
N TYR A 327 -10.19 22.05 -7.44
CA TYR A 327 -9.12 21.63 -6.55
C TYR A 327 -8.81 22.72 -5.52
N GLU A 328 -8.54 22.31 -4.30
CA GLU A 328 -7.94 23.18 -3.27
C GLU A 328 -6.62 22.51 -2.85
N ILE A 329 -5.54 23.27 -2.83
CA ILE A 329 -4.22 22.80 -2.38
C ILE A 329 -3.97 23.44 -1.02
N LEU A 330 -3.80 22.59 0.00
CA LEU A 330 -3.51 22.99 1.35
C LEU A 330 -2.09 22.57 1.71
N PHE A 331 -1.23 23.54 2.04
CA PHE A 331 0.10 23.27 2.57
C PHE A 331 0.05 23.32 4.08
N LEU A 332 0.32 22.19 4.72
CA LEU A 332 0.42 22.09 6.17
C LEU A 332 1.88 21.99 6.57
N GLY A 333 2.24 22.65 7.65
CA GLY A 333 3.59 22.61 8.18
C GLY A 333 3.60 23.01 9.66
N TYR A 334 4.73 22.78 10.32
CA TYR A 334 4.95 23.16 11.70
C TYR A 334 6.17 24.09 11.78
N LYS A 335 6.04 25.15 12.57
CA LYS A 335 7.16 26.01 12.93
C LYS A 335 7.86 25.49 14.19
N ASP A 336 9.08 25.96 14.43
CA ASP A 336 9.78 25.76 15.70
C ASP A 336 8.84 26.14 16.87
N GLY A 337 8.66 25.20 17.81
CA GLY A 337 7.72 25.38 18.92
C GLY A 337 6.36 24.73 18.73
N GLY A 338 6.11 24.01 17.63
CA GLY A 338 4.90 23.17 17.43
C GLY A 338 3.66 23.93 16.95
N GLU A 339 3.80 25.20 16.49
CA GLU A 339 2.67 25.91 15.89
C GLU A 339 2.39 25.40 14.47
N ALA A 340 1.19 24.88 14.24
CA ALA A 340 0.72 24.51 12.90
C ALA A 340 0.59 25.75 12.00
N VAL A 341 1.07 25.66 10.77
CA VAL A 341 0.94 26.70 9.75
C VAL A 341 0.15 26.12 8.58
N GLU A 342 -0.94 26.79 8.25
CA GLU A 342 -1.81 26.44 7.13
C GLU A 342 -1.68 27.52 6.06
N ILE A 343 -1.40 27.12 4.83
CA ILE A 343 -1.43 28.00 3.65
C ILE A 343 -2.37 27.36 2.64
N LEU A 344 -3.52 28.00 2.40
CA LEU A 344 -4.51 27.57 1.45
C LEU A 344 -4.32 28.30 0.12
N GLU A 345 -4.10 27.56 -0.96
CA GLU A 345 -4.16 28.07 -2.31
C GLU A 345 -5.35 27.46 -3.04
N ARG A 346 -6.18 28.29 -3.67
CA ARG A 346 -7.35 27.88 -4.47
C ARG A 346 -7.04 28.03 -5.93
N ILE A 347 -7.23 26.95 -6.69
CA ILE A 347 -6.99 26.90 -8.13
C ILE A 347 -8.31 26.60 -8.85
#